data_25099f4b06d84e0b0ffab52598cf5b99
#
_entry.id   25099f4b06d84e0b0ffab52598cf5b99
#
_cell.length_a   1.000
_cell.length_b   1.000
_cell.length_c   1.000
_cell.angle_alpha   90.00
_cell.angle_beta   90.00
_cell.angle_gamma   90.00
#
_symmetry.space_group_name_H-M   'P 1'
#
loop_
_entity.id
_entity.type
_entity.pdbx_description
1 polymer ?
#
loop_
_entity_poly.entity_id
_entity_poly.type
_entity_poly.pdbx_seq_one_letter_code
_entity_poly.pdbx_strand_id
1 'polypeptide(L)'
;MAINYKAIAKKLKFEGRAFINGKYVNAIDGKKFETINPATGQKLCTVAKCNHKDVDLAVKVSRKAFNSGVWSKSSPEHRKEVLLKFADILRKHG
;
A
#
# COMPACT_ATOMS: atom_id res chain seq x y z
N MET A 1 18.24 -0.13 -27.09
CA MET A 1 18.30 -1.34 -26.25
C MET A 1 16.87 -1.71 -25.83
N ALA A 2 16.43 -2.91 -26.12
CA ALA A 2 15.09 -3.36 -25.74
C ALA A 2 15.02 -3.71 -24.26
N ILE A 3 13.96 -3.29 -23.57
CA ILE A 3 13.73 -3.65 -22.18
C ILE A 3 13.10 -5.05 -22.13
N ASN A 4 13.69 -5.94 -21.35
CA ASN A 4 13.15 -7.28 -21.15
C ASN A 4 12.17 -7.29 -19.95
N TYR A 5 10.93 -6.95 -20.23
CA TYR A 5 9.87 -6.87 -19.22
C TYR A 5 9.58 -8.22 -18.54
N LYS A 6 9.73 -9.33 -19.26
CA LYS A 6 9.52 -10.68 -18.68
C LYS A 6 10.55 -10.99 -17.61
N ALA A 7 11.82 -10.62 -17.83
CA ALA A 7 12.88 -10.80 -16.85
C ALA A 7 12.67 -9.91 -15.63
N ILE A 8 12.23 -8.67 -15.84
CA ILE A 8 11.91 -7.74 -14.74
C ILE A 8 10.74 -8.28 -13.92
N ALA A 9 9.68 -8.76 -14.57
CA ALA A 9 8.50 -9.30 -13.90
C ALA A 9 8.84 -10.50 -12.98
N LYS A 10 9.75 -11.36 -13.41
CA LYS A 10 10.20 -12.51 -12.62
C LYS A 10 10.91 -12.13 -11.31
N LYS A 11 11.48 -10.94 -11.26
CA LYS A 11 12.21 -10.43 -10.08
C LYS A 11 11.32 -9.66 -9.11
N LEU A 12 10.08 -9.36 -9.50
CA LEU A 12 9.16 -8.62 -8.66
C LEU A 12 8.72 -9.47 -7.46
N LYS A 13 8.76 -8.84 -6.29
CA LYS A 13 8.22 -9.42 -5.05
C LYS A 13 7.04 -8.56 -4.63
N PHE A 14 5.88 -9.18 -4.49
CA PHE A 14 4.66 -8.47 -4.12
C PHE A 14 4.45 -8.50 -2.62
N GLU A 15 4.15 -7.34 -2.04
CA GLU A 15 3.74 -7.25 -0.64
C GLU A 15 2.25 -7.58 -0.54
N GLY A 16 1.91 -8.70 0.08
CA GLY A 16 0.53 -9.17 0.22
C GLY A 16 -0.15 -8.78 1.53
N ARG A 17 0.55 -8.13 2.45
CA ARG A 17 -0.01 -7.71 3.72
C ARG A 17 -0.78 -6.40 3.59
N ALA A 18 -1.72 -6.15 4.51
CA ALA A 18 -2.40 -4.86 4.59
C ALA A 18 -1.44 -3.78 5.09
N PHE A 19 -1.67 -2.54 4.67
CA PHE A 19 -0.91 -1.38 5.16
C PHE A 19 -1.82 -0.54 6.06
N ILE A 20 -1.59 -0.62 7.36
CA ILE A 20 -2.41 0.07 8.37
C ILE A 20 -1.48 0.70 9.41
N ASN A 21 -1.75 1.95 9.74
CA ASN A 21 -0.99 2.69 10.76
C ASN A 21 0.50 2.78 10.46
N GLY A 22 0.84 3.04 9.19
CA GLY A 22 2.22 3.25 8.75
C GLY A 22 3.07 1.99 8.65
N LYS A 23 2.47 0.80 8.70
CA LYS A 23 3.21 -0.47 8.62
C LYS A 23 2.41 -1.56 7.92
N TYR A 24 3.11 -2.57 7.41
CA TYR A 24 2.49 -3.76 6.84
C TYR A 24 2.09 -4.72 7.95
N VAL A 25 0.86 -5.20 7.91
CA VAL A 25 0.30 -6.11 8.92
C VAL A 25 -0.51 -7.21 8.25
N ASN A 26 -0.51 -8.39 8.87
CA ASN A 26 -1.40 -9.47 8.48
C ASN A 26 -2.85 -9.13 8.87
N ALA A 27 -3.83 -9.81 8.26
CA ALA A 27 -5.20 -9.75 8.74
C ALA A 27 -5.27 -10.19 10.20
N ILE A 28 -6.16 -9.59 10.99
CA ILE A 28 -6.29 -9.87 12.44
C ILE A 28 -6.51 -11.36 12.69
N ASP A 29 -7.32 -12.02 11.86
CA ASP A 29 -7.56 -13.46 11.97
C ASP A 29 -6.52 -14.33 11.25
N GLY A 30 -5.53 -13.71 10.62
CA GLY A 30 -4.45 -14.38 9.91
C GLY A 30 -4.83 -15.02 8.59
N LYS A 31 -6.06 -14.84 8.11
CA LYS A 31 -6.52 -15.43 6.85
C LYS A 31 -5.88 -14.77 5.65
N LYS A 32 -5.67 -15.56 4.60
CA LYS A 32 -5.06 -15.13 3.34
C LYS A 32 -5.81 -15.76 2.16
N PHE A 33 -5.64 -15.15 0.98
CA PHE A 33 -6.10 -15.74 -0.27
C PHE A 33 -5.07 -15.54 -1.37
N GLU A 34 -5.16 -16.34 -2.41
CA GLU A 34 -4.25 -16.23 -3.55
C GLU A 34 -4.80 -15.27 -4.59
N THR A 35 -3.90 -14.42 -5.14
CA THR A 35 -4.23 -13.63 -6.33
C THR A 35 -3.63 -14.31 -7.56
N ILE A 36 -4.41 -14.37 -8.63
CA ILE A 36 -4.09 -15.15 -9.83
C ILE A 36 -3.84 -14.21 -11.00
N ASN A 37 -2.78 -14.48 -11.76
CA ASN A 37 -2.51 -13.77 -12.99
C ASN A 37 -3.53 -14.17 -14.06
N PRO A 38 -4.41 -13.25 -14.52
CA PRO A 38 -5.45 -13.60 -15.49
C PRO A 38 -4.89 -13.99 -16.85
N ALA A 39 -3.67 -13.56 -17.19
CA ALA A 39 -3.05 -13.90 -18.47
C ALA A 39 -2.52 -15.34 -18.51
N THR A 40 -2.05 -15.88 -17.39
CA THR A 40 -1.41 -17.21 -17.32
C THR A 40 -2.18 -18.21 -16.47
N GLY A 41 -3.12 -17.78 -15.63
CA GLY A 41 -3.80 -18.61 -14.65
C GLY A 41 -2.93 -19.03 -13.47
N GLN A 42 -1.71 -18.52 -13.36
CA GLN A 42 -0.77 -18.86 -12.31
C GLN A 42 -0.89 -17.91 -11.11
N LYS A 43 -0.57 -18.40 -9.94
CA LYS A 43 -0.52 -17.62 -8.71
C LYS A 43 0.52 -16.51 -8.81
N LEU A 44 0.14 -15.28 -8.46
CA LEU A 44 1.07 -14.15 -8.32
C LEU A 44 1.65 -14.07 -6.90
N CYS A 45 0.79 -14.04 -5.91
CA CYS A 45 1.18 -14.00 -4.51
C CYS A 45 0.00 -14.33 -3.61
N THR A 46 0.25 -14.38 -2.31
CA THR A 46 -0.77 -14.52 -1.28
C THR A 46 -1.05 -13.15 -0.68
N VAL A 47 -2.32 -12.81 -0.49
CA VAL A 47 -2.77 -11.50 0.00
C VAL A 47 -3.56 -11.68 1.29
N ALA A 48 -3.40 -10.75 2.24
CA ALA A 48 -4.17 -10.76 3.48
C ALA A 48 -5.67 -10.68 3.19
N LYS A 49 -6.44 -11.63 3.73
CA LYS A 49 -7.90 -11.63 3.63
C LYS A 49 -8.47 -10.88 4.83
N CYS A 50 -8.59 -9.57 4.69
CA CYS A 50 -9.10 -8.71 5.73
C CYS A 50 -10.63 -8.83 5.85
N ASN A 51 -11.14 -8.63 7.06
CA ASN A 51 -12.57 -8.61 7.36
C ASN A 51 -12.96 -7.29 8.04
N HIS A 52 -14.17 -7.22 8.58
CA HIS A 52 -14.69 -6.01 9.22
C HIS A 52 -13.80 -5.52 10.39
N LYS A 53 -13.14 -6.41 11.11
CA LYS A 53 -12.25 -6.03 12.22
C LYS A 53 -11.03 -5.25 11.73
N ASP A 54 -10.47 -5.65 10.60
CA ASP A 54 -9.36 -4.95 9.97
C ASP A 54 -9.79 -3.58 9.46
N VAL A 55 -10.97 -3.49 8.86
CA VAL A 55 -11.55 -2.23 8.38
C VAL A 55 -11.80 -1.29 9.56
N ASP A 56 -12.37 -1.79 10.65
CA ASP A 56 -12.63 -1.02 11.86
C ASP A 56 -11.32 -0.45 12.44
N LEU A 57 -10.27 -1.26 12.48
CA LEU A 57 -8.95 -0.82 12.91
C LEU A 57 -8.40 0.29 12.01
N ALA A 58 -8.48 0.11 10.69
CA ALA A 58 -8.01 1.10 9.72
C ALA A 58 -8.76 2.43 9.87
N VAL A 59 -10.07 2.39 10.04
CA VAL A 59 -10.89 3.59 10.24
C VAL A 59 -10.55 4.28 11.55
N LYS A 60 -10.39 3.52 12.63
CA LYS A 60 -10.04 4.05 13.95
C LYS A 60 -8.69 4.77 13.92
N VAL A 61 -7.68 4.16 13.31
CA VAL A 61 -6.35 4.75 13.16
C VAL A 61 -6.40 6.01 12.30
N SER A 62 -7.13 5.98 11.19
CA SER A 62 -7.30 7.12 10.30
C SER A 62 -8.01 8.29 10.99
N ARG A 63 -9.04 8.01 11.77
CA ARG A 63 -9.76 9.03 12.55
C ARG A 63 -8.85 9.66 13.60
N LYS A 64 -8.04 8.85 14.28
CA LYS A 64 -7.06 9.34 15.26
C LYS A 64 -6.04 10.27 14.60
N ALA A 65 -5.52 9.90 13.43
CA ALA A 65 -4.58 10.74 12.69
C ALA A 65 -5.20 12.06 12.27
N PHE A 66 -6.43 12.04 11.76
CA PHE A 66 -7.16 13.24 11.38
C PHE A 66 -7.40 14.16 12.59
N ASN A 67 -7.88 13.61 13.70
CA ASN A 67 -8.16 14.37 14.91
C ASN A 67 -6.90 14.97 15.56
N SER A 68 -5.73 14.32 15.36
CA SER A 68 -4.45 14.84 15.86
C SER A 68 -4.06 16.18 15.21
N GLY A 69 -4.54 16.43 13.98
CA GLY A 69 -4.23 17.63 13.23
C GLY A 69 -2.85 17.65 12.57
N VAL A 70 -2.11 16.58 12.64
CA VAL A 70 -0.75 16.48 12.03
C VAL A 70 -0.77 16.92 10.57
N TRP A 71 -1.80 16.54 9.83
CA TRP A 71 -1.97 16.93 8.44
C TRP A 71 -3.11 17.97 8.28
N SER A 72 -4.28 17.69 8.84
CA SER A 72 -5.49 18.52 8.64
C SER A 72 -5.33 19.94 9.15
N LYS A 73 -4.53 20.14 10.20
CA LYS A 73 -4.25 21.47 10.78
C LYS A 73 -2.88 22.03 10.38
N SER A 74 -2.15 21.36 9.50
CA SER A 74 -0.88 21.86 8.98
C SER A 74 -1.11 23.01 8.01
N SER A 75 -0.06 23.85 7.79
CA SER A 75 -0.16 24.96 6.86
C SER A 75 -0.32 24.50 5.42
N PRO A 76 -0.99 25.28 4.55
CA PRO A 76 -1.06 24.98 3.12
C PRO A 76 0.33 24.84 2.48
N GLU A 77 1.30 25.63 2.90
CA GLU A 77 2.68 25.57 2.41
C GLU A 77 3.31 24.21 2.73
N HIS A 78 3.12 23.72 3.96
CA HIS A 78 3.64 22.41 4.36
C HIS A 78 3.02 21.28 3.53
N ARG A 79 1.71 21.31 3.33
CA ARG A 79 1.03 20.30 2.51
C ARG A 79 1.51 20.33 1.06
N LYS A 80 1.73 21.53 0.50
CA LYS A 80 2.30 21.69 -0.84
C LYS A 80 3.69 21.07 -0.93
N GLU A 81 4.57 21.35 0.02
CA GLU A 81 5.93 20.79 0.07
C GLU A 81 5.93 19.25 0.11
N VAL A 82 5.07 18.66 0.94
CA VAL A 82 4.94 17.22 1.06
C VAL A 82 4.49 16.60 -0.28
N LEU A 83 3.49 17.21 -0.93
CA LEU A 83 2.99 16.73 -2.22
C LEU A 83 4.04 16.85 -3.32
N LEU A 84 4.83 17.93 -3.35
CA LEU A 84 5.91 18.09 -4.32
C LEU A 84 7.02 17.05 -4.10
N LYS A 85 7.38 16.77 -2.86
CA LYS A 85 8.34 15.70 -2.54
C LYS A 85 7.82 14.32 -2.97
N PHE A 86 6.54 14.07 -2.74
CA PHE A 86 5.90 12.83 -3.17
C PHE A 86 5.95 12.67 -4.69
N ALA A 87 5.67 13.75 -5.44
CA ALA A 87 5.78 13.73 -6.90
C ALA A 87 7.20 13.41 -7.37
N ASP A 88 8.21 13.98 -6.73
CA ASP A 88 9.62 13.71 -7.06
C ASP A 88 9.99 12.24 -6.79
N ILE A 89 9.53 11.69 -5.68
CA ILE A 89 9.75 10.27 -5.35
C ILE A 89 9.09 9.37 -6.38
N LEU A 90 7.88 9.68 -6.82
CA LEU A 90 7.19 8.94 -7.88
C LEU A 90 7.98 8.95 -9.19
N ARG A 91 8.55 10.10 -9.58
CA ARG A 91 9.38 10.20 -10.79
C ARG A 91 10.62 9.31 -10.71
N LYS A 92 11.26 9.24 -9.53
CA LYS A 92 12.45 8.40 -9.32
C LYS A 92 12.15 6.91 -9.38
N HIS A 93 10.95 6.49 -9.00
CA HIS A 93 10.58 5.08 -8.87
C HIS A 93 9.50 4.63 -9.88
N GLY A 94 9.12 5.51 -10.78
CA GLY A 94 8.10 5.25 -11.80
C GLY A 94 8.61 4.46 -13.04
#